data_7f770fe3c99d648cbeacd363b9f0d37f
#
_entry.id   7f770fe3c99d648cbeacd363b9f0d37f
#
_cell.length_a   1.000
_cell.length_b   1.000
_cell.length_c   1.000
_cell.angle_alpha   90.00
_cell.angle_beta   90.00
_cell.angle_gamma   90.00
#
_symmetry.space_group_name_H-M   'P 1'
#
loop_
_entity.id
_entity.type
_entity.pdbx_description
1 polymer ?
#
loop_
_entity_poly.entity_id
_entity_poly.type
_entity_poly.pdbx_seq_one_letter_code
_entity_poly.pdbx_strand_id
1 'polypeptide(L)'
;MKRAVSISIGSSKRNKKVEVVLLGEQVSIERIGTDGDMEAAALKYQELDGQVDAFGVGGADLGALVDGKWYPFYSVKPMVRFVKKTPLLDGGGLKNTLENKAAGFLEQRIKKYLDDHGRKVLVT
;
A
#
# COMPACT_ATOMS: atom_id res chain seq x y z
N MET A 1 4.76 2.13 21.58
CA MET A 1 3.74 2.03 20.52
C MET A 1 4.42 2.27 19.17
N LYS A 2 4.27 1.34 18.25
CA LYS A 2 4.74 1.48 16.87
C LYS A 2 3.85 2.44 16.08
N ARG A 3 4.44 3.17 15.15
CA ARG A 3 3.71 4.15 14.33
C ARG A 3 3.98 3.92 12.84
N ALA A 4 2.92 3.60 12.08
CA ALA A 4 2.96 3.48 10.64
C ALA A 4 2.15 4.62 10.00
N VAL A 5 2.73 5.30 9.01
CA VAL A 5 2.07 6.43 8.34
C VAL A 5 2.07 6.20 6.84
N SER A 6 0.88 6.14 6.24
CA SER A 6 0.71 6.11 4.78
C SER A 6 0.47 7.53 4.28
N ILE A 7 1.38 8.04 3.45
CA ILE A 7 1.21 9.31 2.75
C ILE A 7 0.75 9.03 1.33
N SER A 8 -0.34 9.67 0.93
CA SER A 8 -1.05 9.39 -0.31
C SER A 8 -1.26 10.67 -1.12
N ILE A 9 -1.05 10.59 -2.43
CA ILE A 9 -1.48 11.65 -3.36
C ILE A 9 -3.01 11.72 -3.53
N GLY A 10 -3.75 10.76 -2.96
CA GLY A 10 -5.21 10.76 -2.99
C GLY A 10 -5.85 11.76 -2.04
N SER A 11 -7.19 11.75 -2.01
CA SER A 11 -8.01 12.72 -1.27
C SER A 11 -7.74 12.74 0.23
N SER A 12 -7.56 13.93 0.79
CA SER A 12 -7.47 14.21 2.23
C SER A 12 -8.78 13.92 2.99
N LYS A 13 -9.92 13.89 2.30
CA LYS A 13 -11.21 13.50 2.89
C LYS A 13 -11.22 12.04 3.39
N ARG A 14 -10.26 11.24 2.95
CA ARG A 14 -10.06 9.85 3.37
C ARG A 14 -9.02 9.70 4.47
N ASN A 15 -8.55 10.78 5.06
CA ASN A 15 -7.61 10.75 6.18
C ASN A 15 -8.24 10.01 7.35
N LYS A 16 -7.46 9.13 7.96
CA LYS A 16 -7.91 8.31 9.08
C LYS A 16 -6.70 7.90 9.93
N LYS A 17 -6.93 7.85 11.23
CA LYS A 17 -5.98 7.29 12.20
C LYS A 17 -6.70 6.23 13.02
N VAL A 18 -6.06 5.10 13.23
CA VAL A 18 -6.55 4.02 14.08
C VAL A 18 -5.41 3.49 14.95
N GLU A 19 -5.76 2.96 16.09
CA GLU A 19 -4.85 2.25 16.96
C GLU A 19 -5.33 0.81 17.12
N VAL A 20 -4.44 -0.13 16.90
CA VAL A 20 -4.74 -1.56 16.93
C VAL A 20 -3.64 -2.31 17.65
N VAL A 21 -3.95 -3.51 18.13
CA VAL A 21 -2.95 -4.45 18.63
C VAL A 21 -2.67 -5.47 17.54
N LEU A 22 -1.44 -5.51 17.04
CA LEU A 22 -0.98 -6.47 16.03
C LEU A 22 0.16 -7.30 16.62
N LEU A 23 0.01 -8.61 16.62
CA LEU A 23 1.03 -9.54 17.14
C LEU A 23 1.50 -9.20 18.58
N GLY A 24 0.59 -8.68 19.41
CA GLY A 24 0.90 -8.28 20.79
C GLY A 24 1.50 -6.88 20.95
N GLU A 25 1.75 -6.14 19.86
CA GLU A 25 2.25 -4.77 19.86
C GLU A 25 1.15 -3.77 19.59
N GLN A 26 1.15 -2.65 20.33
CA GLN A 26 0.31 -1.51 19.97
C GLN A 26 0.87 -0.78 18.75
N VAL A 27 0.02 -0.60 17.75
CA VAL A 27 0.36 0.07 16.49
C VAL A 27 -0.63 1.18 16.19
N SER A 28 -0.13 2.39 15.97
CA SER A 28 -0.90 3.49 15.39
C SER A 28 -0.71 3.47 13.89
N ILE A 29 -1.80 3.42 13.13
CA ILE A 29 -1.81 3.46 11.66
C ILE A 29 -2.53 4.72 11.23
N GLU A 30 -1.85 5.57 10.47
CA GLU A 30 -2.36 6.85 10.01
C GLU A 30 -2.27 6.97 8.49
N ARG A 31 -3.31 7.51 7.85
CA ARG A 31 -3.30 7.88 6.44
C ARG A 31 -3.41 9.39 6.31
N ILE A 32 -2.53 9.97 5.49
CA ILE A 32 -2.49 11.40 5.15
C ILE A 32 -2.59 11.52 3.63
N GLY A 33 -3.66 12.14 3.14
CA GLY A 33 -3.86 12.45 1.72
C GLY A 33 -3.45 13.88 1.40
N THR A 34 -2.93 14.10 0.21
CA THR A 34 -2.44 15.42 -0.25
C THR A 34 -3.18 15.96 -1.47
N ASP A 35 -4.34 15.41 -1.80
CA ASP A 35 -5.27 15.92 -2.84
C ASP A 35 -4.61 16.13 -4.21
N GLY A 36 -3.71 15.24 -4.61
CA GLY A 36 -2.95 15.31 -5.87
C GLY A 36 -1.64 16.10 -5.77
N ASP A 37 -1.35 16.74 -4.66
CA ASP A 37 -0.12 17.51 -4.46
C ASP A 37 1.05 16.60 -4.07
N MET A 38 1.90 16.31 -5.05
CA MET A 38 3.08 15.46 -4.89
C MET A 38 4.18 16.15 -4.06
N GLU A 39 4.29 17.46 -4.14
CA GLU A 39 5.26 18.23 -3.36
C GLU A 39 4.87 18.24 -1.87
N ALA A 40 3.60 18.47 -1.57
CA ALA A 40 3.08 18.37 -0.20
C ALA A 40 3.31 16.96 0.38
N ALA A 41 3.15 15.90 -0.43
CA ALA A 41 3.47 14.55 -0.01
C ALA A 41 4.97 14.38 0.30
N ALA A 42 5.84 14.88 -0.55
CA ALA A 42 7.29 14.82 -0.35
C ALA A 42 7.74 15.54 0.93
N LEU A 43 7.19 16.72 1.19
CA LEU A 43 7.49 17.49 2.41
C LEU A 43 6.97 16.78 3.66
N LYS A 44 5.82 16.10 3.57
CA LYS A 44 5.29 15.31 4.68
C LYS A 44 6.16 14.08 4.98
N TYR A 45 6.70 13.42 3.96
CA TYR A 45 7.71 12.37 4.15
C TYR A 45 8.96 12.91 4.83
N GLN A 46 9.46 14.10 4.38
CA GLN A 46 10.64 14.74 4.98
C GLN A 46 10.44 15.06 6.45
N GLU A 47 9.28 15.62 6.80
CA GLU A 47 8.92 15.97 8.18
C GLU A 47 8.95 14.76 9.11
N LEU A 48 8.47 13.61 8.65
CA LEU A 48 8.26 12.43 9.47
C LEU A 48 9.40 11.39 9.36
N ASP A 49 10.35 11.57 8.45
CA ASP A 49 11.45 10.61 8.23
C ASP A 49 12.33 10.44 9.48
N GLY A 50 12.39 9.24 9.99
CA GLY A 50 13.06 8.89 11.24
C GLY A 50 12.24 9.16 12.51
N GLN A 51 10.98 9.62 12.38
CA GLN A 51 10.07 9.84 13.51
C GLN A 51 8.95 8.79 13.56
N VAL A 52 8.83 7.95 12.56
CA VAL A 52 7.87 6.86 12.46
C VAL A 52 8.58 5.55 12.16
N ASP A 53 7.94 4.42 12.47
CA ASP A 53 8.55 3.09 12.30
C ASP A 53 8.42 2.56 10.86
N ALA A 54 7.41 3.00 10.11
CA ALA A 54 7.25 2.63 8.71
C ALA A 54 6.41 3.66 7.94
N PHE A 55 6.73 3.82 6.66
CA PHE A 55 5.92 4.54 5.70
C PHE A 55 5.19 3.60 4.73
N GLY A 56 3.94 3.98 4.41
CA GLY A 56 3.22 3.45 3.25
C GLY A 56 3.17 4.47 2.12
N VAL A 57 3.33 4.03 0.88
CA VAL A 57 3.05 4.84 -0.31
C VAL A 57 1.60 4.66 -0.70
N GLY A 58 0.85 5.75 -0.74
CA GLY A 58 -0.56 5.75 -1.11
C GLY A 58 -0.81 6.44 -2.45
N GLY A 59 -1.68 5.84 -3.27
CA GLY A 59 -2.03 6.36 -4.59
C GLY A 59 -0.95 6.19 -5.66
N ALA A 60 0.13 5.49 -5.35
CA ALA A 60 1.21 5.14 -6.27
C ALA A 60 1.92 3.87 -5.80
N ASP A 61 2.59 3.19 -6.71
CA ASP A 61 3.46 2.05 -6.41
C ASP A 61 4.92 2.44 -6.66
N LEU A 62 5.85 1.82 -5.91
CA LEU A 62 7.29 2.03 -6.09
C LEU A 62 7.82 1.34 -7.35
N GLY A 63 7.13 0.32 -7.81
CA GLY A 63 7.47 -0.44 -8.99
C GLY A 63 6.56 -1.65 -9.16
N ALA A 64 6.88 -2.48 -10.14
CA ALA A 64 6.17 -3.72 -10.43
C ALA A 64 7.11 -4.91 -10.49
N LEU A 65 6.66 -6.05 -9.97
CA LEU A 65 7.32 -7.33 -10.14
C LEU A 65 6.64 -8.10 -11.29
N VAL A 66 7.39 -8.33 -12.38
CA VAL A 66 6.90 -9.06 -13.56
C VAL A 66 7.88 -10.18 -13.86
N ASP A 67 7.39 -11.42 -13.89
CA ASP A 67 8.21 -12.63 -14.14
C ASP A 67 9.48 -12.70 -13.27
N GLY A 68 9.34 -12.33 -11.99
CA GLY A 68 10.46 -12.35 -11.04
C GLY A 68 11.44 -11.19 -11.17
N LYS A 69 11.23 -10.27 -12.11
CA LYS A 69 12.07 -9.09 -12.32
C LYS A 69 11.37 -7.84 -11.82
N TRP A 70 12.09 -7.03 -11.04
CA TRP A 70 11.61 -5.76 -10.52
C TRP A 70 11.81 -4.62 -11.52
N TYR A 71 10.76 -3.84 -11.74
CA TYR A 71 10.75 -2.64 -12.59
C TYR A 71 10.36 -1.43 -11.74
N PRO A 72 11.30 -0.52 -11.39
CA PRO A 72 10.99 0.67 -10.60
C PRO A 72 10.17 1.68 -11.40
N PHE A 73 9.23 2.35 -10.73
CA PHE A 73 8.48 3.46 -11.32
C PHE A 73 9.14 4.80 -10.99
N TYR A 74 9.61 5.48 -12.03
CA TYR A 74 10.30 6.75 -11.87
C TYR A 74 9.35 7.90 -11.52
N SER A 75 8.07 7.80 -11.87
CA SER A 75 7.04 8.80 -11.58
C SER A 75 6.79 9.01 -10.09
N VAL A 76 7.07 8.03 -9.23
CA VAL A 76 6.91 8.13 -7.78
C VAL A 76 8.12 8.75 -7.08
N LYS A 77 9.28 8.77 -7.73
CA LYS A 77 10.52 9.27 -7.13
C LYS A 77 10.44 10.68 -6.54
N PRO A 78 9.82 11.67 -7.22
CA PRO A 78 9.67 13.02 -6.65
C PRO A 78 8.94 13.01 -5.31
N MET A 79 7.93 12.18 -5.16
CA MET A 79 7.12 12.06 -3.94
C MET A 79 7.93 11.54 -2.75
N VAL A 80 8.81 10.57 -2.97
CA VAL A 80 9.51 9.84 -1.90
C VAL A 80 11.00 10.24 -1.76
N ARG A 81 11.44 11.25 -2.49
CA ARG A 81 12.87 11.66 -2.59
C ARG A 81 13.55 11.99 -1.27
N PHE A 82 12.79 12.36 -0.27
CA PHE A 82 13.32 12.75 1.05
C PHE A 82 13.34 11.60 2.07
N VAL A 83 12.78 10.44 1.74
CA VAL A 83 12.82 9.28 2.64
C VAL A 83 14.22 8.67 2.64
N LYS A 84 14.86 8.63 3.80
CA LYS A 84 16.25 8.16 3.97
C LYS A 84 16.43 7.19 5.13
N LYS A 85 15.60 7.30 6.18
CA LYS A 85 15.77 6.59 7.43
C LYS A 85 14.67 5.57 7.68
N THR A 86 13.43 5.94 7.38
CA THR A 86 12.25 5.12 7.68
C THR A 86 12.00 4.13 6.55
N PRO A 87 11.72 2.85 6.84
CA PRO A 87 11.31 1.87 5.83
C PRO A 87 10.09 2.36 5.05
N LEU A 88 10.11 2.20 3.72
CA LEU A 88 9.08 2.65 2.79
C LEU A 88 8.51 1.45 2.02
N LEU A 89 7.19 1.27 2.06
CA LEU A 89 6.49 0.12 1.51
C LEU A 89 5.27 0.59 0.68
N ASP A 90 4.99 -0.11 -0.43
CA ASP A 90 3.83 0.16 -1.30
C ASP A 90 2.76 -0.93 -1.28
N GLY A 91 2.94 -1.96 -0.45
CA GLY A 91 2.06 -3.12 -0.40
C GLY A 91 2.37 -4.19 -1.45
N GLY A 92 3.39 -4.01 -2.28
CA GLY A 92 3.80 -4.97 -3.32
C GLY A 92 4.09 -6.37 -2.78
N GLY A 93 4.60 -6.47 -1.56
CA GLY A 93 4.83 -7.77 -0.90
C GLY A 93 3.52 -8.56 -0.74
N LEU A 94 2.43 -7.91 -0.32
CA LEU A 94 1.11 -8.55 -0.19
C LEU A 94 0.54 -8.90 -1.57
N LYS A 95 0.59 -7.98 -2.53
CA LYS A 95 0.10 -8.17 -3.90
C LYS A 95 0.79 -9.35 -4.59
N ASN A 96 2.11 -9.48 -4.43
CA ASN A 96 2.91 -10.51 -5.08
C ASN A 96 2.92 -11.87 -4.33
N THR A 97 2.27 -11.98 -3.19
CA THR A 97 2.19 -13.22 -2.39
C THR A 97 0.75 -13.66 -2.18
N LEU A 98 0.03 -13.09 -1.23
CA LEU A 98 -1.31 -13.53 -0.85
C LEU A 98 -2.36 -13.23 -1.92
N GLU A 99 -2.32 -12.07 -2.56
CA GLU A 99 -3.30 -11.73 -3.61
C GLU A 99 -3.18 -12.65 -4.82
N ASN A 100 -1.98 -13.06 -5.22
CA ASN A 100 -1.79 -14.03 -6.29
C ASN A 100 -2.47 -15.38 -6.05
N LYS A 101 -2.72 -15.74 -4.80
CA LYS A 101 -3.36 -17.00 -4.42
C LYS A 101 -4.87 -16.86 -4.22
N ALA A 102 -5.39 -15.63 -4.22
CA ALA A 102 -6.79 -15.36 -3.91
C ALA A 102 -7.74 -16.01 -4.91
N ALA A 103 -7.42 -15.99 -6.20
CA ALA A 103 -8.26 -16.59 -7.25
C ALA A 103 -8.44 -18.11 -7.03
N GLY A 104 -7.35 -18.84 -6.78
CA GLY A 104 -7.42 -20.29 -6.52
C GLY A 104 -8.18 -20.62 -5.23
N PHE A 105 -7.99 -19.81 -4.18
CA PHE A 105 -8.73 -19.96 -2.93
C PHE A 105 -10.23 -19.72 -3.10
N LEU A 106 -10.60 -18.67 -3.82
CA LEU A 106 -12.00 -18.35 -4.12
C LEU A 106 -12.64 -19.43 -4.99
N GLU A 107 -11.93 -19.92 -6.01
CA GLU A 107 -12.44 -20.98 -6.88
C GLU A 107 -12.88 -22.22 -6.09
N GLN A 108 -12.10 -22.64 -5.11
CA GLN A 108 -12.46 -23.77 -4.24
C GLN A 108 -13.71 -23.49 -3.40
N ARG A 109 -13.86 -22.26 -2.91
CA ARG A 109 -14.99 -21.85 -2.05
C ARG A 109 -16.30 -21.69 -2.80
N ILE A 110 -16.24 -21.21 -4.03
CA ILE A 110 -17.42 -20.90 -4.85
C ILE A 110 -17.56 -21.82 -6.07
N LYS A 111 -16.93 -23.00 -6.03
CA LYS A 111 -16.90 -23.94 -7.16
C LYS A 111 -18.27 -24.18 -7.76
N LYS A 112 -19.27 -24.49 -6.92
CA LYS A 112 -20.64 -24.73 -7.38
C LYS A 112 -21.23 -23.55 -8.13
N TYR A 113 -21.01 -22.32 -7.62
CA TYR A 113 -21.47 -21.09 -8.29
C TYR A 113 -20.81 -20.93 -9.66
N LEU A 114 -19.52 -21.18 -9.77
CA LEU A 114 -18.76 -21.07 -11.02
C LEU A 114 -19.19 -22.13 -12.04
N ASP A 115 -19.48 -23.34 -11.58
CA ASP A 115 -19.96 -24.41 -12.46
C ASP A 115 -21.35 -24.10 -13.04
N ASP A 116 -22.23 -23.43 -12.26
CA ASP A 116 -23.58 -23.01 -12.67
C ASP A 116 -23.59 -21.75 -13.55
N HIS A 117 -22.67 -20.81 -13.35
CA HIS A 117 -22.70 -19.46 -13.95
C HIS A 117 -21.51 -19.15 -14.88
N GLY A 118 -20.53 -20.06 -14.96
CA GLY A 118 -19.32 -19.87 -15.76
C GLY A 118 -18.19 -19.13 -15.03
N ARG A 119 -17.02 -19.06 -15.67
CA ARG A 119 -15.75 -18.60 -15.07
C ARG A 119 -15.26 -17.26 -15.66
N LYS A 120 -16.18 -16.42 -16.14
CA LYS A 120 -15.81 -15.08 -16.63
C LYS A 120 -15.68 -14.13 -15.45
N VAL A 121 -14.51 -13.51 -15.30
CA VAL A 121 -14.19 -12.58 -14.22
C VAL A 121 -13.79 -11.24 -14.82
N LEU A 122 -14.36 -10.16 -14.31
CA LEU A 122 -13.90 -8.79 -14.56
C LEU A 122 -13.01 -8.35 -13.39
N VAL A 123 -11.80 -7.93 -13.72
CA VAL A 123 -10.89 -7.30 -12.77
C VAL A 123 -10.82 -5.81 -13.09
N THR A 124 -11.09 -4.95 -12.10
CA THR A 124 -11.08 -3.49 -12.24
C THR A 124 -10.00 -2.88 -11.36
#